data_05638181c89f5c9e21b2daf73f3d5849
#
_entry.id   05638181c89f5c9e21b2daf73f3d5849
#
_cell.length_a   1.000
_cell.length_b   1.000
_cell.length_c   1.000
_cell.angle_alpha   90.00
_cell.angle_beta   90.00
_cell.angle_gamma   90.00
#
_symmetry.space_group_name_H-M   'P 1'
#
loop_
_entity.id
_entity.type
_entity.pdbx_description
1 polymer ?
#
loop_
_entity_poly.entity_id
_entity_poly.type
_entity_poly.pdbx_seq_one_letter_code
_entity_poly.pdbx_strand_id
1 'polypeptide(L)'
;MECFIADLVQGLDSGRIDRREFCQAVALAAAVYGAGDAAQAQVQRGFKIIGINHMSYTCPDYAKARDWYASVLNMKSEGTRDHGKRANLMFGPEPGKGGSFLVARNPSSTASGSAGVKPGAEAVIDHICYTIPNWDEARVRATLKAKGLDVTGRDGSLHVYDPFDYDVQIASAAEENAFRR
;
A
#
# COMPACT_ATOMS: atom_id res chain seq x y z
N MET A 1 -25.27 -29.42 12.29
CA MET A 1 -25.68 -28.64 13.49
C MET A 1 -27.14 -28.91 13.85
N GLU A 2 -28.05 -28.77 12.92
CA GLU A 2 -29.51 -28.99 13.18
C GLU A 2 -29.82 -30.37 13.77
N CYS A 3 -29.27 -31.47 13.24
CA CYS A 3 -29.46 -32.80 13.78
C CYS A 3 -28.95 -32.94 15.23
N PHE A 4 -27.81 -32.35 15.57
CA PHE A 4 -27.27 -32.43 16.94
C PHE A 4 -28.14 -31.72 17.96
N ILE A 5 -28.66 -30.53 17.62
CA ILE A 5 -29.57 -29.77 18.49
C ILE A 5 -30.92 -30.53 18.66
N ALA A 6 -31.44 -31.09 17.57
CA ALA A 6 -32.65 -31.90 17.62
C ALA A 6 -32.51 -33.13 18.53
N ASP A 7 -31.38 -33.84 18.48
CA ASP A 7 -31.08 -34.98 19.33
C ASP A 7 -30.98 -34.60 20.82
N LEU A 8 -30.37 -33.45 21.13
CA LEU A 8 -30.30 -32.93 22.50
C LEU A 8 -31.67 -32.57 23.05
N VAL A 9 -32.51 -31.90 22.26
CA VAL A 9 -33.88 -31.54 22.66
C VAL A 9 -34.70 -32.83 22.91
N GLN A 10 -34.63 -33.79 22.01
CA GLN A 10 -35.32 -35.11 22.18
C GLN A 10 -34.80 -35.88 23.40
N GLY A 11 -33.48 -35.76 23.70
CA GLY A 11 -32.89 -36.36 24.90
C GLY A 11 -33.44 -35.73 26.20
N LEU A 12 -33.60 -34.43 26.22
CA LEU A 12 -34.17 -33.69 27.35
C LEU A 12 -35.65 -34.01 27.54
N ASP A 13 -36.44 -33.98 26.46
CA ASP A 13 -37.88 -34.25 26.49
C ASP A 13 -38.21 -35.71 26.92
N SER A 14 -37.35 -36.63 26.53
CA SER A 14 -37.49 -38.06 26.93
C SER A 14 -36.90 -38.41 28.29
N GLY A 15 -36.29 -37.44 28.99
CA GLY A 15 -35.67 -37.63 30.30
C GLY A 15 -34.34 -38.43 30.22
N ARG A 16 -33.76 -38.64 29.05
CA ARG A 16 -32.45 -39.31 28.87
C ARG A 16 -31.26 -38.45 29.29
N ILE A 17 -31.44 -37.15 29.25
CA ILE A 17 -30.47 -36.19 29.78
C ILE A 17 -31.21 -35.18 30.67
N ASP A 18 -30.56 -34.68 31.69
CA ASP A 18 -31.10 -33.66 32.56
C ASP A 18 -30.82 -32.24 32.02
N ARG A 19 -31.42 -31.21 32.65
CA ARG A 19 -31.25 -29.81 32.23
C ARG A 19 -29.83 -29.34 32.31
N ARG A 20 -29.03 -29.84 33.27
CA ARG A 20 -27.65 -29.47 33.47
C ARG A 20 -26.79 -30.04 32.35
N GLU A 21 -26.98 -31.32 32.00
CA GLU A 21 -26.30 -32.01 30.89
C GLU A 21 -26.65 -31.33 29.56
N PHE A 22 -27.91 -30.97 29.35
CA PHE A 22 -28.30 -30.21 28.16
C PHE A 22 -27.57 -28.89 28.06
N CYS A 23 -27.55 -28.06 29.13
CA CYS A 23 -26.84 -26.78 29.12
C CYS A 23 -25.36 -26.93 28.92
N GLN A 24 -24.72 -27.96 29.50
CA GLN A 24 -23.30 -28.25 29.29
C GLN A 24 -22.98 -28.62 27.85
N ALA A 25 -23.80 -29.47 27.21
CA ALA A 25 -23.63 -29.87 25.82
C ALA A 25 -23.81 -28.68 24.86
N VAL A 26 -24.78 -27.81 25.10
CA VAL A 26 -25.01 -26.57 24.32
C VAL A 26 -23.83 -25.61 24.50
N ALA A 27 -23.35 -25.39 25.73
CA ALA A 27 -22.21 -24.54 26.01
C ALA A 27 -20.90 -25.05 25.34
N LEU A 28 -20.67 -26.36 25.38
CA LEU A 28 -19.54 -26.99 24.72
C LEU A 28 -19.63 -26.86 23.19
N ALA A 29 -20.80 -27.08 22.61
CA ALA A 29 -21.03 -26.88 21.19
C ALA A 29 -20.79 -25.41 20.78
N ALA A 30 -21.32 -24.45 21.53
CA ALA A 30 -21.09 -23.03 21.28
C ALA A 30 -19.60 -22.64 21.38
N ALA A 31 -18.85 -23.21 22.32
CA ALA A 31 -17.42 -22.99 22.45
C ALA A 31 -16.64 -23.58 21.27
N VAL A 32 -16.97 -24.75 20.80
CA VAL A 32 -16.30 -25.42 19.66
C VAL A 32 -16.61 -24.73 18.34
N TYR A 33 -17.89 -24.40 18.10
CA TYR A 33 -18.29 -23.76 16.86
C TYR A 33 -17.95 -22.25 16.84
N GLY A 34 -18.06 -21.56 17.97
CA GLY A 34 -17.67 -20.15 18.09
C GLY A 34 -16.16 -19.95 18.00
N ALA A 35 -15.35 -20.88 18.52
CA ALA A 35 -13.91 -20.84 18.39
C ALA A 35 -13.45 -21.13 16.95
N GLY A 36 -14.19 -21.99 16.24
CA GLY A 36 -13.90 -22.31 14.83
C GLY A 36 -14.03 -21.08 13.93
N ASP A 37 -15.11 -20.31 14.06
CA ASP A 37 -15.31 -19.11 13.25
C ASP A 37 -14.36 -17.97 13.62
N ALA A 38 -14.04 -17.80 14.90
CA ALA A 38 -13.06 -16.81 15.35
C ALA A 38 -11.62 -17.17 14.92
N ALA A 39 -11.25 -18.46 14.96
CA ALA A 39 -9.94 -18.93 14.50
C ALA A 39 -9.82 -18.84 12.97
N GLN A 40 -10.88 -19.16 12.22
CA GLN A 40 -10.90 -19.01 10.76
C GLN A 40 -10.89 -17.54 10.35
N ALA A 41 -11.62 -16.66 11.05
CA ALA A 41 -11.59 -15.22 10.82
C ALA A 41 -10.20 -14.62 11.09
N GLN A 42 -9.45 -15.16 12.05
CA GLN A 42 -8.09 -14.73 12.37
C GLN A 42 -7.05 -15.22 11.32
N VAL A 43 -7.25 -16.41 10.77
CA VAL A 43 -6.42 -16.96 9.67
C VAL A 43 -6.68 -16.22 8.34
N GLN A 44 -7.90 -15.71 8.11
CA GLN A 44 -8.24 -14.94 6.91
C GLN A 44 -7.80 -13.47 6.93
N ARG A 45 -7.44 -12.93 8.08
CA ARG A 45 -7.08 -11.51 8.25
C ARG A 45 -5.64 -11.21 7.88
N GLY A 46 -4.95 -11.84 7.04
CA GLY A 46 -3.61 -11.46 6.60
C GLY A 46 -2.78 -10.66 7.63
N PHE A 47 -1.61 -10.22 7.27
CA PHE A 47 -0.80 -9.34 8.12
C PHE A 47 -1.13 -7.86 7.89
N LYS A 48 -0.97 -7.04 8.91
CA LYS A 48 -1.17 -5.60 8.84
C LYS A 48 -0.04 -4.95 8.03
N ILE A 49 -0.40 -4.26 6.95
CA ILE A 49 0.53 -3.40 6.22
C ILE A 49 0.75 -2.11 7.03
N ILE A 50 2.00 -1.72 7.23
CA ILE A 50 2.39 -0.53 8.01
C ILE A 50 2.99 0.58 7.15
N GLY A 51 3.28 0.33 5.87
CA GLY A 51 3.82 1.33 4.95
C GLY A 51 4.23 0.74 3.62
N ILE A 52 4.66 1.61 2.72
CA ILE A 52 5.27 1.26 1.45
C ILE A 52 6.78 1.35 1.62
N ASN A 53 7.50 0.24 1.46
CA ASN A 53 8.96 0.22 1.53
C ASN A 53 9.59 0.93 0.32
N HIS A 54 9.18 0.55 -0.89
CA HIS A 54 9.62 1.20 -2.13
C HIS A 54 8.62 0.96 -3.26
N MET A 55 8.75 1.80 -4.27
CA MET A 55 8.07 1.65 -5.56
C MET A 55 9.12 1.38 -6.62
N SER A 56 8.82 0.53 -7.60
CA SER A 56 9.70 0.27 -8.74
C SER A 56 9.05 0.83 -10.00
N TYR A 57 9.76 1.77 -10.61
CA TYR A 57 9.35 2.52 -11.79
C TYR A 57 10.26 2.16 -12.96
N THR A 58 9.70 1.60 -14.01
CA THR A 58 10.42 1.24 -15.21
C THR A 58 10.25 2.33 -16.26
N CYS A 59 11.36 2.89 -16.72
CA CYS A 59 11.39 3.98 -17.70
C CYS A 59 12.50 3.74 -18.75
N PRO A 60 12.38 4.37 -19.93
CA PRO A 60 13.35 4.20 -21.02
C PRO A 60 14.78 4.62 -20.62
N ASP A 61 14.91 5.64 -19.78
CA ASP A 61 16.19 6.21 -19.32
C ASP A 61 16.13 6.51 -17.82
N TYR A 62 16.66 5.61 -17.01
CA TYR A 62 16.71 5.77 -15.56
C TYR A 62 17.52 6.99 -15.11
N ALA A 63 18.55 7.40 -15.88
CA ALA A 63 19.39 8.53 -15.49
C ALA A 63 18.63 9.85 -15.64
N LYS A 64 17.87 10.01 -16.72
CA LYS A 64 16.99 11.15 -16.93
C LYS A 64 15.90 11.23 -15.86
N ALA A 65 15.29 10.08 -15.50
CA ALA A 65 14.35 10.01 -14.39
C ALA A 65 15.02 10.42 -13.06
N ARG A 66 16.19 9.83 -12.74
CA ARG A 66 16.93 10.14 -11.52
C ARG A 66 17.18 11.65 -11.37
N ASP A 67 17.67 12.27 -12.42
CA ASP A 67 18.05 13.69 -12.40
C ASP A 67 16.81 14.59 -12.26
N TRP A 68 15.71 14.22 -12.88
CA TRP A 68 14.44 14.93 -12.73
C TRP A 68 13.88 14.82 -11.29
N TYR A 69 13.74 13.61 -10.74
CA TYR A 69 13.23 13.42 -9.38
C TYR A 69 14.13 14.06 -8.32
N ALA A 70 15.46 14.03 -8.52
CA ALA A 70 16.39 14.71 -7.64
C ALA A 70 16.24 16.23 -7.72
N SER A 71 16.10 16.82 -8.93
CA SER A 71 16.03 18.27 -9.12
C SER A 71 14.66 18.86 -8.77
N VAL A 72 13.57 18.15 -9.04
CA VAL A 72 12.19 18.63 -8.82
C VAL A 72 11.71 18.34 -7.40
N LEU A 73 11.89 17.11 -6.93
CA LEU A 73 11.37 16.64 -5.65
C LEU A 73 12.45 16.51 -4.56
N ASN A 74 13.69 16.94 -4.83
CA ASN A 74 14.82 16.87 -3.90
C ASN A 74 15.09 15.45 -3.35
N MET A 75 14.82 14.43 -4.16
CA MET A 75 15.12 13.05 -3.77
C MET A 75 16.64 12.81 -3.79
N LYS A 76 17.16 12.11 -2.79
CA LYS A 76 18.59 11.78 -2.71
C LYS A 76 18.88 10.49 -3.48
N SER A 77 19.76 10.58 -4.50
CA SER A 77 20.21 9.39 -5.20
C SER A 77 21.30 8.67 -4.40
N GLU A 78 21.12 7.37 -4.14
CA GLU A 78 22.14 6.50 -3.51
C GLU A 78 23.07 5.84 -4.54
N GLY A 79 23.31 6.50 -5.66
CA GLY A 79 24.19 6.02 -6.70
C GLY A 79 23.52 5.06 -7.69
N THR A 80 24.35 4.52 -8.56
CA THR A 80 23.95 3.65 -9.66
C THR A 80 24.12 2.19 -9.25
N ARG A 81 23.14 1.36 -9.53
CA ARG A 81 23.17 -0.08 -9.27
C ARG A 81 22.87 -0.85 -10.56
N ASP A 82 23.04 -2.18 -10.52
CA ASP A 82 22.73 -3.07 -11.63
C ASP A 82 23.46 -2.66 -12.93
N HIS A 83 24.80 -2.55 -12.84
CA HIS A 83 25.67 -2.19 -13.96
C HIS A 83 25.24 -0.89 -14.69
N GLY A 84 24.77 0.09 -13.95
CA GLY A 84 24.36 1.36 -14.54
C GLY A 84 22.97 1.35 -15.18
N LYS A 85 22.06 0.52 -14.72
CA LYS A 85 20.71 0.41 -15.30
C LYS A 85 19.59 0.83 -14.37
N ARG A 86 19.91 1.21 -13.12
CA ARG A 86 18.96 1.72 -12.14
C ARG A 86 19.58 2.66 -11.13
N ALA A 87 18.77 3.49 -10.51
CA ALA A 87 19.08 4.29 -9.34
C ALA A 87 18.01 4.15 -8.28
N ASN A 88 18.40 4.22 -7.01
CA ASN A 88 17.50 4.37 -5.88
C ASN A 88 17.44 5.85 -5.50
N LEU A 89 16.24 6.37 -5.36
CA LEU A 89 15.94 7.76 -5.06
C LEU A 89 15.20 7.82 -3.73
N MET A 90 15.94 8.20 -2.68
CA MET A 90 15.44 8.23 -1.30
C MET A 90 14.60 9.48 -1.05
N PHE A 91 13.51 9.32 -0.31
CA PHE A 91 12.65 10.40 0.17
C PHE A 91 12.04 10.07 1.55
N GLY A 92 11.50 11.10 2.20
CA GLY A 92 10.96 10.97 3.56
C GLY A 92 12.03 11.02 4.65
N PRO A 93 11.73 10.54 5.86
CA PRO A 93 12.70 10.42 6.94
C PRO A 93 13.90 9.57 6.54
N GLU A 94 15.00 9.70 7.27
CA GLU A 94 16.23 8.94 6.98
C GLU A 94 15.99 7.42 6.85
N PRO A 95 16.77 6.73 6.00
CA PRO A 95 16.71 5.28 5.86
C PRO A 95 16.78 4.57 7.23
N GLY A 96 15.91 3.57 7.41
CA GLY A 96 15.78 2.88 8.69
C GLY A 96 14.87 3.57 9.72
N LYS A 97 14.43 4.81 9.45
CA LYS A 97 13.48 5.57 10.27
C LYS A 97 12.13 5.79 9.59
N GLY A 98 11.74 4.89 8.69
CA GLY A 98 10.47 4.94 7.96
C GLY A 98 10.55 5.65 6.60
N GLY A 99 11.73 5.95 6.10
CA GLY A 99 11.91 6.47 4.74
C GLY A 99 11.57 5.43 3.67
N SER A 100 11.13 5.92 2.53
CA SER A 100 10.82 5.13 1.34
C SER A 100 11.74 5.52 0.18
N PHE A 101 11.75 4.74 -0.87
CA PHE A 101 12.51 5.08 -2.07
C PHE A 101 11.78 4.68 -3.36
N LEU A 102 12.08 5.42 -4.41
CA LEU A 102 11.71 5.10 -5.78
C LEU A 102 12.90 4.41 -6.46
N VAL A 103 12.68 3.27 -7.08
CA VAL A 103 13.66 2.59 -7.93
C VAL A 103 13.38 3.00 -9.37
N ALA A 104 14.13 3.95 -9.93
CA ALA A 104 14.11 4.24 -11.35
C ALA A 104 15.01 3.23 -12.08
N ARG A 105 14.48 2.53 -13.09
CA ARG A 105 15.18 1.44 -13.78
C ARG A 105 14.87 1.37 -15.26
N ASN A 106 15.86 0.98 -16.05
CA ASN A 106 15.64 0.67 -17.46
C ASN A 106 14.92 -0.68 -17.62
N PRO A 107 14.19 -0.89 -18.73
CA PRO A 107 13.49 -2.16 -18.99
C PRO A 107 14.42 -3.39 -19.00
N SER A 108 15.69 -3.20 -19.37
CA SER A 108 16.73 -4.24 -19.40
C SER A 108 17.42 -4.49 -18.05
N SER A 109 16.98 -3.82 -16.98
CA SER A 109 17.50 -4.07 -15.64
C SER A 109 17.09 -5.46 -15.19
N THR A 110 18.08 -6.32 -14.93
CA THR A 110 17.91 -7.70 -14.49
C THR A 110 17.90 -7.83 -12.97
N ALA A 111 17.49 -6.78 -12.26
CA ALA A 111 17.45 -6.81 -10.81
C ALA A 111 16.71 -8.05 -10.31
N SER A 112 17.43 -8.91 -9.61
CA SER A 112 16.96 -10.16 -9.06
C SER A 112 15.65 -9.95 -8.28
N GLY A 113 14.64 -10.76 -8.56
CA GLY A 113 13.36 -10.78 -7.84
C GLY A 113 12.25 -9.92 -8.42
N SER A 114 12.49 -9.14 -9.49
CA SER A 114 11.39 -8.45 -10.16
C SER A 114 10.75 -9.35 -11.20
N ALA A 115 9.58 -9.90 -10.88
CA ALA A 115 8.76 -10.64 -11.84
C ALA A 115 8.20 -9.74 -12.96
N GLY A 116 8.38 -8.40 -12.83
CA GLY A 116 7.75 -7.45 -13.74
C GLY A 116 6.22 -7.49 -13.68
N VAL A 117 5.60 -6.82 -14.62
CA VAL A 117 4.16 -6.91 -14.84
C VAL A 117 3.90 -8.14 -15.70
N LYS A 118 2.97 -9.00 -15.29
CA LYS A 118 2.59 -10.18 -16.10
C LYS A 118 1.99 -9.71 -17.43
N PRO A 119 2.27 -10.39 -18.53
CA PRO A 119 1.59 -10.10 -19.81
C PRO A 119 0.07 -10.13 -19.63
N GLY A 120 -0.63 -9.12 -20.15
CA GLY A 120 -2.08 -9.01 -20.04
C GLY A 120 -2.61 -8.54 -18.68
N ALA A 121 -1.75 -8.02 -17.78
CA ALA A 121 -2.23 -7.40 -16.56
C ALA A 121 -3.03 -6.12 -16.88
N GLU A 122 -4.24 -6.07 -16.34
CA GLU A 122 -5.17 -4.92 -16.53
C GLU A 122 -4.93 -3.81 -15.50
N ALA A 123 -4.38 -4.17 -14.33
CA ALA A 123 -4.09 -3.21 -13.28
C ALA A 123 -2.78 -2.48 -13.53
N VAL A 124 -2.81 -1.14 -13.48
CA VAL A 124 -1.65 -0.25 -13.59
C VAL A 124 -1.62 0.72 -12.41
N ILE A 125 -0.45 1.22 -12.09
CA ILE A 125 -0.33 2.36 -11.15
C ILE A 125 -0.51 3.62 -12.00
N ASP A 126 -1.60 4.32 -11.75
CA ASP A 126 -2.01 5.51 -12.50
C ASP A 126 -1.07 6.69 -12.20
N HIS A 127 -0.85 6.98 -10.93
CA HIS A 127 0.05 8.05 -10.46
C HIS A 127 0.69 7.70 -9.12
N ILE A 128 1.67 8.49 -8.72
CA ILE A 128 2.27 8.45 -7.38
C ILE A 128 2.09 9.83 -6.74
N CYS A 129 1.49 9.85 -5.56
CA CYS A 129 1.31 11.07 -4.78
C CYS A 129 2.40 11.20 -3.71
N TYR A 130 3.13 12.31 -3.73
CA TYR A 130 4.13 12.68 -2.73
C TYR A 130 3.62 13.78 -1.83
N THR A 131 3.72 13.57 -0.52
CA THR A 131 3.37 14.59 0.47
C THR A 131 4.56 15.48 0.76
N ILE A 132 4.37 16.80 0.74
CA ILE A 132 5.38 17.77 1.16
C ILE A 132 4.94 18.50 2.43
N PRO A 133 5.88 18.83 3.34
CA PRO A 133 5.57 19.59 4.53
C PRO A 133 5.34 21.07 4.22
N ASN A 134 4.68 21.78 5.13
CA ASN A 134 4.49 23.22 5.06
C ASN A 134 3.89 23.67 3.71
N TRP A 135 2.75 23.06 3.36
CA TRP A 135 2.06 23.29 2.10
C TRP A 135 1.67 24.76 1.93
N ASP A 136 2.10 25.31 0.82
CA ASP A 136 1.68 26.60 0.28
C ASP A 136 1.51 26.40 -1.22
N GLU A 137 0.27 26.27 -1.68
CA GLU A 137 -0.03 25.95 -3.07
C GLU A 137 0.57 26.96 -4.06
N ALA A 138 0.46 28.24 -3.74
CA ALA A 138 0.97 29.29 -4.62
C ALA A 138 2.50 29.19 -4.77
N ARG A 139 3.21 28.96 -3.68
CA ARG A 139 4.67 28.78 -3.66
C ARG A 139 5.07 27.49 -4.39
N VAL A 140 4.39 26.37 -4.13
CA VAL A 140 4.68 25.09 -4.80
C VAL A 140 4.47 25.21 -6.30
N ARG A 141 3.34 25.75 -6.72
CA ARG A 141 3.00 26.00 -8.13
C ARG A 141 4.03 26.90 -8.81
N ALA A 142 4.42 28.02 -8.18
CA ALA A 142 5.44 28.91 -8.70
C ALA A 142 6.79 28.21 -8.86
N THR A 143 7.18 27.39 -7.88
CA THR A 143 8.43 26.62 -7.91
C THR A 143 8.46 25.61 -9.05
N LEU A 144 7.36 24.89 -9.28
CA LEU A 144 7.25 23.91 -10.36
C LEU A 144 7.24 24.59 -11.74
N LYS A 145 6.51 25.70 -11.89
CA LYS A 145 6.51 26.50 -13.12
C LYS A 145 7.88 27.07 -13.45
N ALA A 146 8.64 27.54 -12.44
CA ALA A 146 10.00 28.04 -12.63
C ALA A 146 10.98 26.94 -13.14
N LYS A 147 10.63 25.66 -12.96
CA LYS A 147 11.34 24.52 -13.53
C LYS A 147 10.84 24.12 -14.92
N GLY A 148 9.93 24.90 -15.52
CA GLY A 148 9.39 24.66 -16.85
C GLY A 148 8.29 23.57 -16.90
N LEU A 149 7.72 23.23 -15.75
CA LEU A 149 6.68 22.19 -15.67
C LEU A 149 5.29 22.80 -15.90
N ASP A 150 4.45 22.09 -16.63
CA ASP A 150 3.03 22.38 -16.69
C ASP A 150 2.35 21.83 -15.45
N VAL A 151 1.65 22.69 -14.71
CA VAL A 151 1.11 22.37 -13.38
C VAL A 151 -0.40 22.42 -13.40
N THR A 152 -1.04 21.31 -13.20
CA THR A 152 -2.49 21.16 -13.07
C THR A 152 -2.92 20.88 -11.62
N GLY A 153 -4.20 20.69 -11.37
CA GLY A 153 -4.73 20.44 -10.03
C GLY A 153 -4.98 21.71 -9.21
N ARG A 154 -5.58 21.53 -8.04
CA ARG A 154 -5.97 22.60 -7.08
C ARG A 154 -6.34 22.00 -5.72
N ASP A 155 -6.69 22.88 -4.77
CA ASP A 155 -7.31 22.49 -3.48
C ASP A 155 -6.46 21.51 -2.65
N GLY A 156 -5.14 21.76 -2.58
CA GLY A 156 -4.21 20.98 -1.78
C GLY A 156 -3.48 19.88 -2.53
N SER A 157 -3.73 19.73 -3.84
CA SER A 157 -3.11 18.71 -4.68
C SER A 157 -2.75 19.26 -6.06
N LEU A 158 -1.50 19.08 -6.48
CA LEU A 158 -0.99 19.49 -7.78
C LEU A 158 -0.43 18.29 -8.54
N HIS A 159 -0.55 18.31 -9.87
CA HIS A 159 -0.03 17.30 -10.77
C HIS A 159 0.98 17.90 -11.75
N VAL A 160 2.04 17.15 -12.00
CA VAL A 160 3.04 17.42 -13.03
C VAL A 160 3.43 16.11 -13.71
N TYR A 161 3.86 16.19 -14.96
CA TYR A 161 4.39 15.01 -15.65
C TYR A 161 5.91 14.92 -15.52
N ASP A 162 6.39 13.72 -15.29
CA ASP A 162 7.82 13.43 -15.34
C ASP A 162 8.34 13.40 -16.80
N PRO A 163 9.65 13.22 -17.06
CA PRO A 163 10.20 13.21 -18.42
C PRO A 163 9.69 12.10 -19.35
N PHE A 164 8.84 11.22 -18.87
CA PHE A 164 8.27 10.07 -19.59
C PHE A 164 6.74 10.07 -19.53
N ASP A 165 6.14 11.25 -19.29
CA ASP A 165 4.69 11.47 -19.21
C ASP A 165 4.00 10.67 -18.11
N TYR A 166 4.76 10.32 -17.03
CA TYR A 166 4.17 9.69 -15.86
C TYR A 166 3.62 10.75 -14.91
N ASP A 167 2.38 10.59 -14.47
CA ASP A 167 1.71 11.51 -13.58
C ASP A 167 2.31 11.46 -12.15
N VAL A 168 2.78 12.60 -11.69
CA VAL A 168 3.32 12.82 -10.35
C VAL A 168 2.45 13.82 -9.62
N GLN A 169 1.73 13.34 -8.62
CA GLN A 169 0.93 14.17 -7.74
C GLN A 169 1.76 14.65 -6.55
N ILE A 170 1.56 15.88 -6.16
CA ILE A 170 2.20 16.49 -4.99
C ILE A 170 1.08 17.06 -4.12
N ALA A 171 1.01 16.65 -2.86
CA ALA A 171 -0.09 17.00 -1.97
C ALA A 171 0.37 17.53 -0.62
N SER A 172 -0.56 18.16 0.07
CA SER A 172 -0.39 18.60 1.46
C SER A 172 -0.51 17.43 2.43
N ALA A 173 0.14 17.52 3.59
CA ALA A 173 -0.08 16.57 4.69
C ALA A 173 -1.51 16.61 5.25
N ALA A 174 -2.24 17.70 5.04
CA ALA A 174 -3.65 17.81 5.45
C ALA A 174 -4.56 16.94 4.58
N GLU A 175 -4.27 16.79 3.28
CA GLU A 175 -4.98 15.88 2.38
C GLU A 175 -4.75 14.43 2.79
N GLU A 176 -3.51 14.03 3.10
CA GLU A 176 -3.22 12.70 3.63
C GLU A 176 -4.06 12.37 4.88
N ASN A 177 -4.23 13.33 5.78
CA ASN A 177 -5.02 13.16 7.00
C ASN A 177 -6.53 13.06 6.74
N ALA A 178 -7.06 13.62 5.65
CA ALA A 178 -8.47 13.53 5.30
C ALA A 178 -8.90 12.10 4.96
N PHE A 179 -8.00 11.28 4.42
CA PHE A 179 -8.24 9.87 4.11
C PHE A 179 -8.07 8.91 5.30
N ARG A 180 -7.57 9.40 6.44
CA ARG A 180 -7.34 8.59 7.64
C ARG A 180 -8.51 8.62 8.64
N ARG A 181 -9.59 9.32 8.31
CA ARG A 181 -10.82 9.40 9.10
C ARG A 181 -11.86 8.46 8.52
#